data_a2ed46ec8a1d4990bbaaebf9f21bf9a9
#
_entry.id   a2ed46ec8a1d4990bbaaebf9f21bf9a9
#
_cell.length_a   1.000
_cell.length_b   1.000
_cell.length_c   1.000
_cell.angle_alpha   90.00
_cell.angle_beta   90.00
_cell.angle_gamma   90.00
#
_symmetry.space_group_name_H-M   'P 1'
#
loop_
_entity.id
_entity.type
_entity.pdbx_description
1 polymer ?
#
loop_
_entity_poly.entity_id
_entity_poly.type
_entity_poly.pdbx_seq_one_letter_code
_entity_poly.pdbx_strand_id
1 'polypeptide(L)'
;QGMAVRGSWARLKSCMRRAALGETLTIGFLGGSITQGSLASEDKLCYAYRVFSWWKETFPKTQFEYVNGGIGGTSSHYGAARADKDVLAFEPDVVVVDFSVNDEADSFFMETYKKAAMCKIPAGSDDYE
;
A
#
# COMPACT_ATOMS: atom_id res chain seq x y z
N GLN A 1 15.47 5.65 13.36
CA GLN A 1 14.58 4.74 14.12
C GLN A 1 13.12 5.12 13.84
N GLY A 2 12.51 4.57 12.82
CA GLY A 2 11.09 4.81 12.50
C GLY A 2 10.24 3.53 12.48
N MET A 3 10.82 2.39 12.85
CA MET A 3 10.13 1.10 12.79
C MET A 3 9.61 0.71 14.17
N ALA A 4 8.29 0.82 14.36
CA ALA A 4 7.62 0.41 15.58
C ALA A 4 7.39 -1.12 15.63
N VAL A 5 7.07 -1.74 14.50
CA VAL A 5 6.82 -3.19 14.38
C VAL A 5 7.51 -3.70 13.11
N ARG A 6 8.24 -4.80 13.21
CA ARG A 6 8.97 -5.37 12.05
C ARG A 6 8.10 -6.18 11.10
N GLY A 7 7.09 -6.85 11.56
CA GLY A 7 6.30 -7.76 10.73
C GLY A 7 7.12 -8.84 10.02
N SER A 8 6.48 -9.58 9.12
CA SER A 8 7.15 -10.58 8.27
C SER A 8 7.54 -9.97 6.90
N TRP A 9 8.79 -10.16 6.51
CA TRP A 9 9.31 -9.74 5.22
C TRP A 9 9.14 -10.79 4.11
N ALA A 10 8.62 -11.98 4.44
CA ALA A 10 8.58 -13.12 3.52
C ALA A 10 7.80 -12.80 2.23
N ARG A 11 6.63 -12.18 2.35
CA ARG A 11 5.79 -11.80 1.20
C ARG A 11 6.45 -10.72 0.35
N LEU A 12 6.99 -9.67 0.97
CA LEU A 12 7.69 -8.62 0.24
C LEU A 12 8.90 -9.17 -0.51
N LYS A 13 9.67 -10.05 0.12
CA LYS A 13 10.79 -10.74 -0.55
C LYS A 13 10.32 -11.62 -1.71
N SER A 14 9.17 -12.28 -1.58
CA SER A 14 8.57 -13.04 -2.68
C SER A 14 8.21 -12.13 -3.86
N CYS A 15 7.58 -10.98 -3.62
CA CYS A 15 7.30 -10.00 -4.67
C CYS A 15 8.58 -9.48 -5.33
N MET A 16 9.62 -9.19 -4.54
CA MET A 16 10.91 -8.76 -5.09
C MET A 16 11.58 -9.83 -5.96
N ARG A 17 11.47 -11.10 -5.59
CA ARG A 17 11.97 -12.23 -6.41
C ARG A 17 11.21 -12.34 -7.73
N ARG A 18 9.89 -12.22 -7.70
CA ARG A 18 9.05 -12.21 -8.91
C ARG A 18 9.42 -11.03 -9.81
N ALA A 19 9.62 -9.85 -9.24
CA ALA A 19 10.11 -8.69 -9.97
C ALA A 19 11.49 -8.94 -10.60
N ALA A 20 12.43 -9.52 -9.86
CA ALA A 20 13.76 -9.86 -10.39
C ALA A 20 13.70 -10.86 -11.56
N LEU A 21 12.67 -11.71 -11.62
CA LEU A 21 12.40 -12.65 -12.71
C LEU A 21 11.67 -12.00 -13.90
N GLY A 22 11.29 -10.73 -13.81
CA GLY A 22 10.61 -10.00 -14.88
C GLY A 22 9.08 -10.21 -14.94
N GLU A 23 8.47 -10.76 -13.89
CA GLU A 23 7.01 -10.88 -13.82
C GLU A 23 6.35 -9.50 -13.65
N THR A 24 5.23 -9.26 -14.35
CA THR A 24 4.43 -8.04 -14.16
C THR A 24 3.85 -7.99 -12.75
N LEU A 25 4.06 -6.87 -12.06
CA LEU A 25 3.55 -6.64 -10.70
C LEU A 25 2.74 -5.35 -10.63
N THR A 26 1.68 -5.39 -9.83
CA THR A 26 0.84 -4.22 -9.53
C THR A 26 1.14 -3.72 -8.12
N ILE A 27 1.46 -2.44 -8.01
CA ILE A 27 1.71 -1.76 -6.73
C ILE A 27 0.54 -0.83 -6.43
N GLY A 28 -0.20 -1.13 -5.37
CA GLY A 28 -1.34 -0.36 -4.91
C GLY A 28 -1.00 0.56 -3.74
N PHE A 29 -1.69 1.68 -3.65
CA PHE A 29 -1.58 2.63 -2.55
C PHE A 29 -2.98 2.95 -2.05
N LEU A 30 -3.20 2.87 -0.74
CA LEU A 30 -4.45 3.22 -0.08
C LEU A 30 -4.16 4.23 1.02
N GLY A 31 -4.84 5.38 1.00
CA GLY A 31 -4.55 6.41 1.99
C GLY A 31 -5.38 7.68 1.84
N GLY A 32 -4.98 8.69 2.59
CA GLY A 32 -5.58 10.02 2.59
C GLY A 32 -4.97 10.96 1.55
N SER A 33 -4.97 12.27 1.87
CA SER A 33 -4.48 13.33 0.98
C SER A 33 -2.99 13.21 0.65
N ILE A 34 -2.16 12.74 1.56
CA ILE A 34 -0.73 12.55 1.32
C ILE A 34 -0.51 11.46 0.25
N THR A 35 -1.25 10.37 0.32
CA THR A 35 -1.22 9.29 -0.67
C THR A 35 -1.78 9.74 -2.03
N GLN A 36 -2.85 10.53 -2.01
CA GLN A 36 -3.41 11.13 -3.23
C GLN A 36 -2.40 12.04 -3.95
N GLY A 37 -1.49 12.68 -3.20
CA GLY A 37 -0.50 13.62 -3.73
C GLY A 37 -0.90 15.08 -3.57
N SER A 38 -1.86 15.39 -2.67
CA SER A 38 -2.25 16.77 -2.37
C SER A 38 -1.04 17.61 -1.95
N LEU A 39 -0.95 18.81 -2.49
CA LEU A 39 0.15 19.77 -2.29
C LEU A 39 1.51 19.33 -2.86
N ALA A 40 1.61 18.23 -3.56
CA ALA A 40 2.77 17.96 -4.38
C ALA A 40 2.75 18.93 -5.59
N SER A 41 3.88 19.53 -5.90
CA SER A 41 3.99 20.46 -7.05
C SER A 41 3.75 19.76 -8.40
N GLU A 42 3.98 18.46 -8.44
CA GLU A 42 3.69 17.56 -9.55
C GLU A 42 3.25 16.20 -9.00
N ASP A 43 2.37 15.48 -9.69
CA ASP A 43 1.88 14.14 -9.29
C ASP A 43 3.03 13.16 -9.02
N LYS A 44 4.10 13.26 -9.80
CA LYS A 44 5.30 12.41 -9.70
C LYS A 44 6.15 12.67 -8.46
N LEU A 45 5.91 13.76 -7.74
CA LEU A 45 6.65 14.13 -6.54
C LEU A 45 5.97 13.64 -5.25
N CYS A 46 4.75 13.12 -5.31
CA CYS A 46 4.12 12.49 -4.13
C CYS A 46 4.87 11.21 -3.72
N TYR A 47 4.82 10.87 -2.44
CA TYR A 47 5.55 9.71 -1.94
C TYR A 47 5.14 8.40 -2.63
N ALA A 48 3.84 8.22 -2.89
CA ALA A 48 3.31 7.03 -3.52
C ALA A 48 3.96 6.79 -4.90
N TYR A 49 4.02 7.83 -5.74
CA TYR A 49 4.69 7.70 -7.03
C TYR A 49 6.21 7.50 -6.91
N ARG A 50 6.86 8.11 -5.91
CA ARG A 50 8.30 7.91 -5.66
C ARG A 50 8.63 6.49 -5.22
N VAL A 51 7.79 5.88 -4.36
CA VAL A 51 7.92 4.47 -4.00
C VAL A 51 7.71 3.58 -5.23
N PHE A 52 6.71 3.88 -6.04
CA PHE A 52 6.48 3.18 -7.31
C PHE A 52 7.68 3.29 -8.27
N SER A 53 8.25 4.48 -8.42
CA SER A 53 9.44 4.72 -9.25
C SER A 53 10.64 3.91 -8.75
N TRP A 54 10.81 3.81 -7.43
CA TRP A 54 11.86 2.98 -6.85
C TRP A 54 11.76 1.50 -7.29
N TRP A 55 10.54 0.94 -7.34
CA TRP A 55 10.34 -0.42 -7.85
C TRP A 55 10.77 -0.54 -9.32
N LYS A 56 10.39 0.40 -10.15
CA LYS A 56 10.76 0.43 -11.57
C LYS A 56 12.27 0.56 -11.80
N GLU A 57 12.91 1.41 -11.04
CA GLU A 57 14.36 1.63 -11.11
C GLU A 57 15.15 0.43 -10.60
N THR A 58 14.66 -0.22 -9.53
CA THR A 58 15.31 -1.39 -8.93
C THR A 58 15.17 -2.64 -9.80
N PHE A 59 14.04 -2.80 -10.49
CA PHE A 59 13.74 -3.96 -11.33
C PHE A 59 13.40 -3.54 -12.77
N PRO A 60 14.39 -3.07 -13.56
CA PRO A 60 14.14 -2.43 -14.84
C PRO A 60 13.60 -3.38 -15.93
N LYS A 61 13.67 -4.69 -15.73
CA LYS A 61 13.14 -5.72 -16.65
C LYS A 61 11.67 -6.03 -16.42
N THR A 62 11.07 -5.50 -15.35
CA THR A 62 9.70 -5.77 -14.93
C THR A 62 8.78 -4.64 -15.34
N GLN A 63 7.61 -4.99 -15.85
CA GLN A 63 6.52 -4.05 -16.04
C GLN A 63 5.75 -3.91 -14.73
N PHE A 64 5.57 -2.66 -14.28
CA PHE A 64 4.81 -2.34 -13.08
C PHE A 64 3.56 -1.54 -13.43
N GLU A 65 2.45 -1.91 -12.79
CA GLU A 65 1.20 -1.16 -12.80
C GLU A 65 1.05 -0.36 -11.50
N TYR A 66 0.60 0.89 -11.64
CA TYR A 66 0.41 1.83 -10.53
C TYR A 66 -1.06 2.03 -10.25
N VAL A 67 -1.47 1.77 -9.01
CA VAL A 67 -2.84 2.01 -8.54
C VAL A 67 -2.80 2.93 -7.32
N ASN A 68 -3.35 4.12 -7.43
CA ASN A 68 -3.42 5.07 -6.33
C ASN A 68 -4.87 5.27 -5.87
N GLY A 69 -5.22 4.68 -4.74
CA GLY A 69 -6.50 4.81 -4.04
C GLY A 69 -6.47 5.87 -2.93
N GLY A 70 -5.63 6.88 -3.02
CA GLY A 70 -5.61 8.01 -2.09
C GLY A 70 -6.81 8.94 -2.30
N ILE A 71 -7.52 9.29 -1.22
CA ILE A 71 -8.61 10.27 -1.22
C ILE A 71 -8.40 11.24 -0.06
N GLY A 72 -8.29 12.53 -0.38
CA GLY A 72 -8.10 13.59 0.61
C GLY A 72 -9.18 13.67 1.67
N GLY A 73 -8.82 13.99 2.91
CA GLY A 73 -9.74 14.14 4.02
C GLY A 73 -10.34 12.83 4.55
N THR A 74 -9.79 11.66 4.18
CA THR A 74 -10.32 10.36 4.62
C THR A 74 -9.41 9.71 5.65
N SER A 75 -10.01 8.95 6.56
CA SER A 75 -9.36 8.14 7.60
C SER A 75 -9.38 6.65 7.24
N SER A 76 -8.69 5.83 8.03
CA SER A 76 -8.54 4.40 7.76
C SER A 76 -9.85 3.63 7.75
N HIS A 77 -10.85 4.01 8.56
CA HIS A 77 -12.14 3.33 8.55
C HIS A 77 -12.91 3.53 7.23
N TYR A 78 -12.83 4.70 6.63
CA TYR A 78 -13.36 4.93 5.29
C TYR A 78 -12.50 4.22 4.23
N GLY A 79 -11.18 4.22 4.43
CA GLY A 79 -10.25 3.45 3.60
C GLY A 79 -10.58 1.96 3.56
N ALA A 80 -10.88 1.34 4.72
CA ALA A 80 -11.27 -0.06 4.82
C ALA A 80 -12.58 -0.36 4.06
N ALA A 81 -13.55 0.54 4.12
CA ALA A 81 -14.85 0.37 3.44
C ALA A 81 -14.74 0.40 1.91
N ARG A 82 -13.73 1.09 1.36
CA ARG A 82 -13.53 1.26 -0.09
C ARG A 82 -12.35 0.49 -0.68
N ALA A 83 -11.54 -0.16 0.16
CA ALA A 83 -10.32 -0.83 -0.25
C ALA A 83 -10.54 -1.83 -1.39
N ASP A 84 -11.61 -2.61 -1.33
CA ASP A 84 -11.95 -3.61 -2.36
C ASP A 84 -12.13 -2.97 -3.74
N LYS A 85 -12.90 -1.89 -3.80
CA LYS A 85 -13.22 -1.22 -5.06
C LYS A 85 -12.04 -0.40 -5.60
N ASP A 86 -11.36 0.33 -4.74
CA ASP A 86 -10.41 1.36 -5.15
C ASP A 86 -8.99 0.83 -5.36
N VAL A 87 -8.66 -0.32 -4.74
CA VAL A 87 -7.31 -0.89 -4.82
C VAL A 87 -7.33 -2.39 -5.10
N LEU A 88 -8.09 -3.20 -4.33
CA LEU A 88 -7.99 -4.65 -4.41
C LEU A 88 -8.60 -5.24 -5.68
N ALA A 89 -9.59 -4.56 -6.29
CA ALA A 89 -10.15 -4.93 -7.58
C ALA A 89 -9.11 -4.98 -8.71
N PHE A 90 -7.97 -4.29 -8.54
CA PHE A 90 -6.85 -4.31 -9.48
C PHE A 90 -5.83 -5.42 -9.17
N GLU A 91 -6.13 -6.29 -8.22
CA GLU A 91 -5.29 -7.43 -7.80
C GLU A 91 -3.82 -7.06 -7.52
N PRO A 92 -3.54 -6.03 -6.69
CA PRO A 92 -2.17 -5.60 -6.43
C PRO A 92 -1.35 -6.69 -5.72
N ASP A 93 -0.09 -6.82 -6.09
CA ASP A 93 0.88 -7.72 -5.46
C ASP A 93 1.43 -7.12 -4.16
N VAL A 94 1.54 -5.79 -4.12
CA VAL A 94 1.97 -5.02 -2.95
C VAL A 94 1.00 -3.87 -2.72
N VAL A 95 0.57 -3.67 -1.49
CA VAL A 95 -0.23 -2.51 -1.09
C VAL A 95 0.48 -1.74 0.02
N VAL A 96 0.63 -0.44 -0.19
CA VAL A 96 1.10 0.51 0.82
C VAL A 96 -0.11 1.25 1.39
N VAL A 97 -0.26 1.25 2.71
CA VAL A 97 -1.38 1.89 3.40
C VAL A 97 -0.86 3.02 4.29
N ASP A 98 -1.39 4.22 4.14
CA ASP A 98 -1.03 5.38 4.96
C ASP A 98 -2.22 6.29 5.25
N PHE A 99 -2.64 6.32 6.51
CA PHE A 99 -3.65 7.22 7.05
C PHE A 99 -3.14 7.99 8.28
N SER A 100 -1.82 8.01 8.49
CA SER A 100 -1.17 8.52 9.70
C SER A 100 -1.50 9.99 10.02
N VAL A 101 -1.88 10.77 9.03
CA VAL A 101 -2.21 12.20 9.20
C VAL A 101 -3.66 12.42 9.65
N ASN A 102 -4.57 11.52 9.28
CA ASN A 102 -6.02 11.68 9.49
C ASN A 102 -6.57 10.77 10.60
N ASP A 103 -5.83 9.75 10.99
CA ASP A 103 -6.23 8.83 12.06
C ASP A 103 -5.80 9.38 13.43
N GLU A 104 -6.68 9.25 14.41
CA GLU A 104 -6.35 9.52 15.80
C GLU A 104 -5.71 8.28 16.45
N ALA A 105 -4.89 8.51 17.48
CA ALA A 105 -4.21 7.43 18.19
C ALA A 105 -5.14 6.77 19.22
N ASP A 106 -6.28 6.26 18.78
CA ASP A 106 -7.20 5.48 19.60
C ASP A 106 -7.35 4.03 19.11
N SER A 107 -7.99 3.20 19.93
CA SER A 107 -8.16 1.77 19.63
C SER A 107 -9.02 1.50 18.38
N PHE A 108 -10.00 2.36 18.12
CA PHE A 108 -10.89 2.22 16.97
C PHE A 108 -10.13 2.39 15.64
N PHE A 109 -9.34 3.47 15.51
CA PHE A 109 -8.55 3.71 14.32
C PHE A 109 -7.45 2.67 14.13
N MET A 110 -6.84 2.22 15.23
CA MET A 110 -5.81 1.16 15.16
C MET A 110 -6.36 -0.17 14.62
N GLU A 111 -7.57 -0.57 15.04
CA GLU A 111 -8.22 -1.78 14.49
C GLU A 111 -8.61 -1.61 13.03
N THR A 112 -9.14 -0.45 12.65
CA THR A 112 -9.57 -0.16 11.29
C THR A 112 -8.37 -0.11 10.34
N TYR A 113 -7.26 0.48 10.79
CA TYR A 113 -6.01 0.50 10.05
C TYR A 113 -5.49 -0.93 9.78
N LYS A 114 -5.53 -1.80 10.80
CA LYS A 114 -5.18 -3.22 10.62
C LYS A 114 -6.07 -3.91 9.58
N LYS A 115 -7.39 -3.69 9.62
CA LYS A 115 -8.32 -4.24 8.63
C LYS A 115 -7.99 -3.76 7.22
N ALA A 116 -7.77 -2.47 7.03
CA ALA A 116 -7.40 -1.91 5.74
C ALA A 116 -6.09 -2.51 5.19
N ALA A 117 -5.09 -2.69 6.06
CA ALA A 117 -3.80 -3.28 5.69
C ALA A 117 -3.87 -4.79 5.41
N MET A 118 -4.86 -5.49 5.99
CA MET A 118 -4.99 -6.95 5.92
C MET A 118 -5.97 -7.44 4.85
N CYS A 119 -6.60 -6.57 4.09
CA CYS A 119 -7.66 -6.90 3.12
C CYS A 119 -7.31 -7.97 2.07
N LYS A 120 -6.05 -8.38 1.94
CA LYS A 120 -5.61 -9.39 0.96
C LYS A 120 -4.99 -10.66 1.56
N ILE A 121 -5.25 -10.98 2.80
CA ILE A 121 -4.82 -12.27 3.34
C ILE A 121 -5.89 -13.32 2.98
N PRO A 122 -5.63 -14.29 2.10
CA PRO A 122 -6.57 -15.36 1.82
C PRO A 122 -6.92 -16.10 3.11
N ALA A 123 -8.20 -16.38 3.32
CA ALA A 123 -8.62 -17.22 4.44
C ALA A 123 -7.89 -18.57 4.35
N GLY A 124 -7.13 -18.94 5.38
CA GLY A 124 -6.37 -20.19 5.42
C GLY A 124 -4.86 -20.08 5.17
N SER A 125 -4.30 -18.87 5.06
CA SER A 125 -2.84 -18.73 5.15
C SER A 125 -2.41 -18.70 6.63
N ASP A 126 -1.54 -19.62 7.03
CA ASP A 126 -0.99 -19.74 8.40
C ASP A 126 0.01 -18.62 8.75
N ASP A 127 -0.03 -17.50 8.06
CA ASP A 127 0.94 -16.42 8.13
C ASP A 127 0.56 -15.30 9.15
N TYR A 128 -0.23 -15.65 10.17
CA TYR A 128 -0.62 -14.70 11.23
C TYR A 128 0.31 -14.69 12.46
N GLU A 129 1.43 -15.40 12.43
CA GLU A 129 2.44 -15.33 13.48
C GLU A 129 3.57 -14.34 13.19
#